data_11deb3f8e2829be5522da1bbc59960a4
#
_entry.id   11deb3f8e2829be5522da1bbc59960a4
#
_cell.length_a   1.000
_cell.length_b   1.000
_cell.length_c   1.000
_cell.angle_alpha   90.00
_cell.angle_beta   90.00
_cell.angle_gamma   90.00
#
_symmetry.space_group_name_H-M   'P 1'
#
loop_
_entity.id
_entity.type
_entity.pdbx_description
1 polymer ?
#
loop_
_entity_poly.entity_id
_entity_poly.type
_entity_poly.pdbx_seq_one_letter_code
_entity_poly.pdbx_strand_id
1 'polypeptide(L)'
;MELRVLHYFLAVAREQSISAAAESLHLSQPTLSTQLKAMEEKLGKQLLIRGTKGSRKVVLTEEGRLLRKRAEEILALVKKTENEIQLSNEWIAGDVYIGAGETDTIRYLAQAAHELSKTHPDVHYHISSGNAAYVMEQLDKGLIDFGLVYGTVDRSKYESMEIPIKDIFGV
;
A
#
# COMPACT_ATOMS: atom_id res chain seq x y z
N MET A 1 18.79 0.01 5.65
CA MET A 1 17.93 -0.72 4.70
C MET A 1 17.69 0.21 3.52
N GLU A 2 17.88 -0.24 2.30
CA GLU A 2 17.73 0.58 1.10
C GLU A 2 16.37 0.29 0.46
N LEU A 3 15.68 1.32 -0.04
CA LEU A 3 14.37 1.17 -0.70
C LEU A 3 14.44 0.20 -1.88
N ARG A 4 15.53 0.26 -2.65
CA ARG A 4 15.78 -0.66 -3.76
C ARG A 4 15.77 -2.13 -3.32
N VAL A 5 16.37 -2.45 -2.18
CA VAL A 5 16.41 -3.82 -1.65
C VAL A 5 15.05 -4.27 -1.14
N LEU A 6 14.21 -3.35 -0.67
CA LEU A 6 12.79 -3.65 -0.36
C LEU A 6 12.01 -4.04 -1.62
N HIS A 7 12.19 -3.33 -2.73
CA HIS A 7 11.61 -3.73 -4.02
C HIS A 7 12.05 -5.13 -4.45
N TYR A 8 13.34 -5.44 -4.29
CA TYR A 8 13.88 -6.76 -4.60
C TYR A 8 13.23 -7.86 -3.74
N PHE A 9 13.10 -7.60 -2.45
CA PHE A 9 12.46 -8.52 -1.53
C PHE A 9 10.98 -8.75 -1.88
N LEU A 10 10.23 -7.69 -2.19
CA LEU A 10 8.84 -7.81 -2.61
C LEU A 10 8.67 -8.57 -3.92
N ALA A 11 9.56 -8.36 -4.88
CA ALA A 11 9.56 -9.14 -6.12
C ALA A 11 9.75 -10.63 -5.84
N VAL A 12 10.70 -11.01 -4.97
CA VAL A 12 10.90 -12.42 -4.60
C VAL A 12 9.70 -12.98 -3.82
N ALA A 13 9.09 -12.18 -2.95
CA ALA A 13 7.88 -12.58 -2.21
C ALA A 13 6.69 -12.84 -3.13
N ARG A 14 6.55 -12.07 -4.21
CA ARG A 14 5.51 -12.21 -5.23
C ARG A 14 5.76 -13.42 -6.12
N GLU A 15 6.96 -13.52 -6.71
CA GLU A 15 7.31 -14.56 -7.66
C GLU A 15 7.56 -15.93 -6.99
N GLN A 16 7.77 -15.96 -5.66
CA GLN A 16 8.16 -17.15 -4.89
C GLN A 16 9.38 -17.88 -5.48
N SER A 17 10.21 -17.16 -6.22
CA SER A 17 11.39 -17.66 -6.92
C SER A 17 12.42 -16.54 -7.09
N ILE A 18 13.66 -16.78 -6.63
CA ILE A 18 14.74 -15.79 -6.81
C ILE A 18 15.09 -15.62 -8.28
N SER A 19 15.05 -16.70 -9.08
CA SER A 19 15.37 -16.64 -10.50
C SER A 19 14.32 -15.86 -11.29
N ALA A 20 13.02 -16.13 -11.05
CA ALA A 20 11.94 -15.40 -11.70
C ALA A 20 11.91 -13.91 -11.30
N ALA A 21 12.14 -13.62 -10.02
CA ALA A 21 12.25 -12.24 -9.54
C ALA A 21 13.47 -11.51 -10.16
N ALA A 22 14.61 -12.18 -10.31
CA ALA A 22 15.78 -11.59 -10.96
C ALA A 22 15.50 -11.26 -12.43
N GLU A 23 14.81 -12.15 -13.14
CA GLU A 23 14.38 -11.92 -14.52
C GLU A 23 13.43 -10.73 -14.62
N SER A 24 12.38 -10.65 -13.79
CA SER A 24 11.43 -9.53 -13.76
C SER A 24 12.07 -8.18 -13.40
N LEU A 25 13.16 -8.21 -12.64
CA LEU A 25 13.93 -7.02 -12.23
C LEU A 25 15.10 -6.68 -13.19
N HIS A 26 15.30 -7.46 -14.24
CA HIS A 26 16.44 -7.35 -15.15
C HIS A 26 17.80 -7.42 -14.43
N LEU A 27 17.90 -8.30 -13.43
CA LEU A 27 19.09 -8.53 -12.63
C LEU A 27 19.64 -9.94 -12.83
N SER A 28 20.94 -10.13 -12.55
CA SER A 28 21.46 -11.48 -12.40
C SER A 28 20.97 -12.11 -11.09
N GLN A 29 20.64 -13.40 -11.12
CA GLN A 29 20.20 -14.12 -9.90
C GLN A 29 21.25 -14.07 -8.76
N PRO A 30 22.59 -14.18 -9.02
CA PRO A 30 23.60 -13.99 -7.98
C PRO A 30 23.55 -12.60 -7.33
N THR A 31 23.37 -11.53 -8.13
CA THR A 31 23.26 -10.16 -7.62
C THR A 31 22.08 -10.02 -6.68
N LEU A 32 20.88 -10.46 -7.11
CA LEU A 32 19.68 -10.41 -6.28
C LEU A 32 19.86 -11.21 -4.98
N SER A 33 20.40 -12.43 -5.09
CA SER A 33 20.63 -13.29 -3.92
C SER A 33 21.59 -12.67 -2.92
N THR A 34 22.66 -12.00 -3.38
CA THR A 34 23.63 -11.32 -2.53
C THR A 34 23.02 -10.14 -1.79
N GLN A 35 22.22 -9.31 -2.49
CA GLN A 35 21.53 -8.16 -1.87
C GLN A 35 20.54 -8.59 -0.78
N LEU A 36 19.80 -9.66 -1.04
CA LEU A 36 18.85 -10.19 -0.05
C LEU A 36 19.56 -10.79 1.17
N LYS A 37 20.68 -11.51 0.96
CA LYS A 37 21.50 -12.04 2.06
C LYS A 37 22.06 -10.91 2.92
N ALA A 38 22.63 -9.87 2.30
CA ALA A 38 23.16 -8.71 3.03
C ALA A 38 22.07 -8.02 3.87
N MET A 39 20.83 -7.97 3.37
CA MET A 39 19.71 -7.45 4.15
C MET A 39 19.37 -8.35 5.33
N GLU A 40 19.30 -9.69 5.14
CA GLU A 40 19.07 -10.67 6.21
C GLU A 40 20.16 -10.57 7.29
N GLU A 41 21.43 -10.48 6.88
CA GLU A 41 22.57 -10.31 7.78
C GLU A 41 22.49 -9.01 8.59
N LYS A 42 22.16 -7.90 7.93
CA LYS A 42 21.98 -6.59 8.60
C LYS A 42 20.84 -6.60 9.62
N LEU A 43 19.77 -7.34 9.36
CA LEU A 43 18.63 -7.48 10.27
C LEU A 43 18.85 -8.56 11.35
N GLY A 44 19.87 -9.41 11.17
CA GLY A 44 20.14 -10.55 12.05
C GLY A 44 19.02 -11.60 12.03
N LYS A 45 18.23 -11.63 10.95
CA LYS A 45 17.05 -12.51 10.81
C LYS A 45 16.96 -13.07 9.40
N GLN A 46 16.61 -14.34 9.33
CA GLN A 46 16.24 -14.97 8.06
C GLN A 46 14.82 -14.56 7.67
N LEU A 47 14.68 -14.06 6.45
CA LEU A 47 13.39 -13.59 5.91
C LEU A 47 12.81 -14.57 4.89
N LEU A 48 13.68 -15.34 4.22
CA LEU A 48 13.36 -16.23 3.13
C LEU A 48 13.81 -17.67 3.44
N ILE A 49 12.89 -18.59 3.39
CA ILE A 49 13.18 -20.03 3.39
C ILE A 49 13.36 -20.43 1.93
N ARG A 50 14.58 -20.81 1.58
CA ARG A 50 14.92 -21.27 0.24
C ARG A 50 14.70 -22.78 0.17
N GLY A 51 13.99 -23.27 -0.84
CA GLY A 51 13.74 -24.69 -1.03
C GLY A 51 15.06 -25.47 -1.17
N THR A 52 15.04 -26.71 -0.67
CA THR A 52 16.14 -27.69 -0.82
C THR A 52 16.16 -28.29 -2.22
N LYS A 53 17.19 -29.09 -2.54
CA LYS A 53 17.34 -29.80 -3.84
C LYS A 53 16.03 -30.45 -4.28
N GLY A 54 15.42 -29.92 -5.34
CA GLY A 54 14.14 -30.39 -5.92
C GLY A 54 12.99 -29.40 -5.87
N SER A 55 13.02 -28.38 -5.00
CA SER A 55 12.03 -27.29 -4.98
C SER A 55 12.74 -25.93 -4.99
N ARG A 56 12.56 -25.15 -6.07
CA ARG A 56 13.08 -23.78 -6.17
C ARG A 56 12.16 -22.76 -5.50
N LYS A 57 11.09 -23.23 -4.84
CA LYS A 57 10.10 -22.35 -4.22
C LYS A 57 10.67 -21.65 -3.00
N VAL A 58 10.51 -20.33 -2.96
CA VAL A 58 10.87 -19.47 -1.82
C VAL A 58 9.61 -19.20 -1.00
N VAL A 59 9.71 -19.35 0.31
CA VAL A 59 8.63 -19.07 1.26
C VAL A 59 9.11 -18.03 2.26
N LEU A 60 8.23 -17.13 2.68
CA LEU A 60 8.55 -16.14 3.71
C LEU A 60 8.54 -16.78 5.12
N THR A 61 9.52 -16.41 5.94
CA THR A 61 9.46 -16.63 7.39
C THR A 61 8.38 -15.75 8.02
N GLU A 62 8.17 -15.83 9.32
CA GLU A 62 7.29 -14.92 10.05
C GLU A 62 7.81 -13.49 9.97
N GLU A 63 9.11 -13.29 10.20
CA GLU A 63 9.78 -12.01 10.02
C GLU A 63 9.72 -11.51 8.56
N GLY A 64 9.80 -12.43 7.60
CA GLY A 64 9.62 -12.11 6.18
C GLY A 64 8.20 -11.62 5.87
N ARG A 65 7.17 -12.21 6.47
CA ARG A 65 5.78 -11.72 6.32
C ARG A 65 5.59 -10.34 6.93
N LEU A 66 6.18 -10.12 8.12
CA LEU A 66 6.17 -8.80 8.75
C LEU A 66 6.88 -7.77 7.86
N LEU A 67 8.08 -8.11 7.36
CA LEU A 67 8.83 -7.20 6.49
C LEU A 67 8.06 -6.92 5.20
N ARG A 68 7.39 -7.90 4.60
CA ARG A 68 6.57 -7.70 3.41
C ARG A 68 5.52 -6.61 3.64
N LYS A 69 4.72 -6.74 4.72
CA LYS A 69 3.71 -5.74 5.07
C LYS A 69 4.34 -4.34 5.21
N ARG A 70 5.44 -4.23 5.96
CA ARG A 70 6.12 -2.95 6.18
C ARG A 70 6.79 -2.38 4.94
N ALA A 71 7.35 -3.24 4.09
CA ALA A 71 7.96 -2.81 2.84
C ALA A 71 6.92 -2.23 1.86
N GLU A 72 5.74 -2.85 1.76
CA GLU A 72 4.61 -2.35 0.98
C GLU A 72 4.18 -0.96 1.48
N GLU A 73 4.02 -0.77 2.81
CA GLU A 73 3.68 0.50 3.44
C GLU A 73 4.74 1.59 3.19
N ILE A 74 6.02 1.27 3.39
CA ILE A 74 7.14 2.21 3.19
C ILE A 74 7.20 2.68 1.73
N LEU A 75 7.13 1.75 0.79
CA LEU A 75 7.23 2.09 -0.63
C LEU A 75 6.01 2.88 -1.14
N ALA A 76 4.81 2.57 -0.61
CA ALA A 76 3.61 3.36 -0.90
C ALA A 76 3.75 4.80 -0.39
N LEU A 77 4.26 4.98 0.84
CA LEU A 77 4.46 6.31 1.41
C LEU A 77 5.54 7.10 0.66
N VAL A 78 6.64 6.44 0.24
CA VAL A 78 7.67 7.08 -0.59
C VAL A 78 7.08 7.58 -1.90
N LYS A 79 6.34 6.72 -2.61
CA LYS A 79 5.69 7.10 -3.87
C LYS A 79 4.72 8.27 -3.69
N LYS A 80 3.91 8.23 -2.62
CA LYS A 80 2.99 9.32 -2.28
C LYS A 80 3.74 10.63 -2.05
N THR A 81 4.81 10.60 -1.25
CA THR A 81 5.65 11.78 -0.97
C THR A 81 6.28 12.35 -2.24
N GLU A 82 6.80 11.49 -3.12
CA GLU A 82 7.38 11.92 -4.40
C GLU A 82 6.33 12.61 -5.28
N ASN A 83 5.11 12.05 -5.36
CA ASN A 83 4.00 12.64 -6.10
C ASN A 83 3.61 14.01 -5.51
N GLU A 84 3.45 14.13 -4.20
CA GLU A 84 3.10 15.38 -3.50
C GLU A 84 4.12 16.49 -3.77
N ILE A 85 5.42 16.15 -3.79
CA ILE A 85 6.50 17.11 -4.05
C ILE A 85 6.51 17.55 -5.54
N GLN A 86 6.19 16.63 -6.45
CA GLN A 86 6.19 16.89 -7.90
C GLN A 86 4.99 17.74 -8.35
N LEU A 87 3.90 17.75 -7.59
CA LEU A 87 2.74 18.56 -7.90
C LEU A 87 3.07 20.03 -7.70
N SER A 88 3.26 20.77 -8.80
CA SER A 88 3.41 22.22 -8.75
C SER A 88 2.08 22.90 -8.43
N ASN A 89 2.13 24.01 -7.68
CA ASN A 89 0.98 24.74 -7.12
C ASN A 89 -0.02 25.32 -8.14
N GLU A 90 0.16 25.12 -9.44
CA GLU A 90 -0.66 25.77 -10.47
C GLU A 90 -1.76 24.88 -11.06
N TRP A 91 -1.70 23.55 -10.85
CA TRP A 91 -2.70 22.62 -11.39
C TRP A 91 -3.21 21.73 -10.29
N ILE A 92 -4.54 21.63 -10.14
CA ILE A 92 -5.16 20.63 -9.25
C ILE A 92 -5.08 19.28 -9.97
N ALA A 93 -4.07 18.52 -9.63
CA ALA A 93 -3.77 17.21 -10.19
C ALA A 93 -3.17 16.30 -9.10
N GLY A 94 -3.17 14.99 -9.31
CA GLY A 94 -2.49 14.03 -8.44
C GLY A 94 -3.37 12.91 -7.96
N ASP A 95 -2.84 12.14 -7.01
CA ASP A 95 -3.46 10.94 -6.48
C ASP A 95 -4.16 11.23 -5.14
N VAL A 96 -5.42 10.84 -5.01
CA VAL A 96 -6.21 10.89 -3.77
C VAL A 96 -6.48 9.47 -3.30
N TYR A 97 -6.01 9.13 -2.11
CA TYR A 97 -6.14 7.80 -1.53
C TYR A 97 -7.26 7.77 -0.49
N ILE A 98 -8.24 6.89 -0.68
CA ILE A 98 -9.44 6.82 0.15
C ILE A 98 -9.63 5.40 0.68
N GLY A 99 -9.85 5.27 1.99
CA GLY A 99 -10.28 4.03 2.61
C GLY A 99 -11.78 4.04 2.86
N ALA A 100 -12.50 2.99 2.47
CA ALA A 100 -13.94 2.91 2.66
C ALA A 100 -14.40 1.49 2.99
N GLY A 101 -15.50 1.36 3.74
CA GLY A 101 -16.23 0.11 3.88
C GLY A 101 -17.01 -0.24 2.60
N GLU A 102 -17.32 -1.54 2.45
CA GLU A 102 -18.16 -2.03 1.34
C GLU A 102 -19.64 -1.76 1.65
N THR A 103 -20.08 -0.53 1.43
CA THR A 103 -21.43 -0.08 1.73
C THR A 103 -21.99 0.78 0.61
N ASP A 104 -23.30 0.96 0.57
CA ASP A 104 -23.98 1.81 -0.42
C ASP A 104 -23.50 3.26 -0.40
N THR A 105 -22.94 3.71 0.71
CA THR A 105 -22.43 5.07 0.88
C THR A 105 -21.27 5.38 -0.07
N ILE A 106 -20.54 4.36 -0.57
CA ILE A 106 -19.44 4.53 -1.54
C ILE A 106 -19.90 5.15 -2.86
N ARG A 107 -21.18 5.01 -3.24
CA ARG A 107 -21.73 5.63 -4.46
C ARG A 107 -21.69 7.16 -4.42
N TYR A 108 -21.86 7.76 -3.23
CA TYR A 108 -21.77 9.22 -3.09
C TYR A 108 -20.36 9.72 -3.26
N LEU A 109 -19.39 8.94 -2.76
CA LEU A 109 -17.99 9.21 -3.02
C LEU A 109 -17.66 9.08 -4.52
N ALA A 110 -18.13 8.02 -5.17
CA ALA A 110 -17.95 7.83 -6.60
C ALA A 110 -18.61 8.95 -7.44
N GLN A 111 -19.79 9.41 -7.02
CA GLN A 111 -20.47 10.53 -7.66
C GLN A 111 -19.69 11.84 -7.49
N ALA A 112 -19.21 12.13 -6.29
CA ALA A 112 -18.39 13.32 -6.01
C ALA A 112 -17.09 13.30 -6.82
N ALA A 113 -16.40 12.15 -6.86
CA ALA A 113 -15.19 11.95 -7.67
C ALA A 113 -15.50 12.14 -9.17
N HIS A 114 -16.62 11.61 -9.66
CA HIS A 114 -17.04 11.80 -11.05
C HIS A 114 -17.34 13.28 -11.38
N GLU A 115 -18.01 14.00 -10.50
CA GLU A 115 -18.26 15.44 -10.71
C GLU A 115 -16.93 16.23 -10.72
N LEU A 116 -16.05 15.93 -9.78
CA LEU A 116 -14.75 16.62 -9.69
C LEU A 116 -13.85 16.32 -10.92
N SER A 117 -13.89 15.10 -11.45
CA SER A 117 -13.12 14.73 -12.65
C SER A 117 -13.50 15.48 -13.90
N LYS A 118 -14.69 16.09 -13.99
CA LYS A 118 -15.11 16.95 -15.10
C LYS A 118 -14.33 18.27 -15.14
N THR A 119 -13.94 18.78 -13.98
CA THR A 119 -13.21 20.06 -13.85
C THR A 119 -11.72 19.84 -13.59
N HIS A 120 -11.35 18.70 -13.00
CA HIS A 120 -9.97 18.34 -12.66
C HIS A 120 -9.66 16.91 -13.15
N PRO A 121 -9.48 16.70 -14.46
CA PRO A 121 -9.31 15.36 -15.05
C PRO A 121 -8.00 14.68 -14.64
N ASP A 122 -7.02 15.43 -14.15
CA ASP A 122 -5.71 14.92 -13.72
C ASP A 122 -5.69 14.51 -12.24
N VAL A 123 -6.86 14.50 -11.56
CA VAL A 123 -7.02 13.94 -10.21
C VAL A 123 -7.41 12.47 -10.32
N HIS A 124 -6.58 11.60 -9.76
CA HIS A 124 -6.80 10.15 -9.75
C HIS A 124 -7.21 9.66 -8.37
N TYR A 125 -8.26 8.84 -8.31
CA TYR A 125 -8.79 8.32 -7.06
C TYR A 125 -8.42 6.86 -6.87
N HIS A 126 -7.80 6.55 -5.73
CA HIS A 126 -7.44 5.20 -5.32
C HIS A 126 -8.30 4.81 -4.12
N ILE A 127 -9.24 3.90 -4.32
CA ILE A 127 -10.15 3.47 -3.25
C ILE A 127 -9.72 2.10 -2.76
N SER A 128 -9.44 1.98 -1.46
CA SER A 128 -9.18 0.72 -0.78
C SER A 128 -10.34 0.33 0.11
N SER A 129 -10.73 -0.95 0.06
CA SER A 129 -11.80 -1.50 0.89
C SER A 129 -11.26 -2.04 2.21
N GLY A 130 -11.98 -1.77 3.30
CA GLY A 130 -11.65 -2.26 4.63
C GLY A 130 -12.64 -1.85 5.69
N ASN A 131 -12.60 -2.51 6.84
CA ASN A 131 -13.39 -2.12 7.99
C ASN A 131 -12.86 -0.82 8.64
N ALA A 132 -13.64 -0.22 9.55
CA ALA A 132 -13.27 1.03 10.19
C ALA A 132 -11.90 0.98 10.87
N ALA A 133 -11.53 -0.12 11.54
CA ALA A 133 -10.23 -0.27 12.20
C ALA A 133 -9.07 -0.23 11.18
N TYR A 134 -9.24 -0.91 10.05
CA TYR A 134 -8.26 -0.87 8.96
C TYR A 134 -8.12 0.54 8.38
N VAL A 135 -9.25 1.20 8.07
CA VAL A 135 -9.25 2.56 7.51
C VAL A 135 -8.55 3.53 8.45
N MET A 136 -8.86 3.49 9.76
CA MET A 136 -8.21 4.33 10.75
C MET A 136 -6.71 4.05 10.86
N GLU A 137 -6.28 2.78 10.82
CA GLU A 137 -4.86 2.41 10.79
C GLU A 137 -4.14 3.00 9.57
N GLN A 138 -4.79 3.00 8.39
CA GLN A 138 -4.19 3.57 7.17
C GLN A 138 -4.08 5.10 7.24
N LEU A 139 -5.09 5.78 7.80
CA LEU A 139 -5.05 7.23 8.06
C LEU A 139 -3.91 7.58 9.02
N ASP A 140 -3.75 6.84 10.12
CA ASP A 140 -2.68 7.04 11.10
C ASP A 140 -1.28 6.89 10.51
N LYS A 141 -1.14 6.07 9.49
CA LYS A 141 0.12 5.86 8.77
C LYS A 141 0.35 6.86 7.63
N GLY A 142 -0.61 7.73 7.34
CA GLY A 142 -0.54 8.64 6.20
C GLY A 142 -0.61 7.94 4.82
N LEU A 143 -1.09 6.71 4.78
CA LEU A 143 -1.22 5.93 3.54
C LEU A 143 -2.47 6.25 2.74
N ILE A 144 -3.49 6.82 3.40
CA ILE A 144 -4.70 7.37 2.77
C ILE A 144 -4.95 8.79 3.24
N ASP A 145 -5.67 9.57 2.45
CA ASP A 145 -6.00 10.97 2.71
C ASP A 145 -7.35 11.11 3.39
N PHE A 146 -8.30 10.25 3.02
CA PHE A 146 -9.67 10.25 3.53
C PHE A 146 -10.11 8.87 3.95
N GLY A 147 -10.91 8.80 5.00
CA GLY A 147 -11.56 7.59 5.46
C GLY A 147 -13.07 7.75 5.52
N LEU A 148 -13.81 6.85 4.88
CA LEU A 148 -15.25 6.73 5.03
C LEU A 148 -15.56 5.61 6.02
N VAL A 149 -15.98 5.97 7.22
CA VAL A 149 -16.18 5.03 8.33
C VAL A 149 -17.54 5.23 9.02
N TYR A 150 -18.04 4.16 9.60
CA TYR A 150 -19.21 4.22 10.48
C TYR A 150 -18.78 4.40 11.94
N GLY A 151 -19.59 5.12 12.69
CA GLY A 151 -19.42 5.32 14.12
C GLY A 151 -18.79 6.66 14.47
N THR A 152 -18.36 6.78 15.70
CA THR A 152 -17.75 8.01 16.23
C THR A 152 -16.26 8.04 15.91
N VAL A 153 -15.80 9.18 15.39
CA VAL A 153 -14.39 9.45 15.12
C VAL A 153 -13.85 10.40 16.21
N ASP A 154 -12.62 10.17 16.62
CA ASP A 154 -11.93 11.08 17.55
C ASP A 154 -11.65 12.42 16.87
N ARG A 155 -12.48 13.40 17.15
CA ARG A 155 -12.38 14.78 16.60
C ARG A 155 -11.18 15.56 17.11
N SER A 156 -10.47 15.07 18.12
CA SER A 156 -9.21 15.70 18.53
C SER A 156 -8.05 15.35 17.60
N LYS A 157 -8.19 14.24 16.88
CA LYS A 157 -7.16 13.69 15.99
C LYS A 157 -7.45 13.89 14.51
N TYR A 158 -8.73 13.91 14.14
CA TYR A 158 -9.17 13.98 12.74
C TYR A 158 -10.20 15.07 12.52
N GLU A 159 -10.10 15.75 11.41
CA GLU A 159 -11.22 16.49 10.86
C GLU A 159 -12.27 15.52 10.33
N SER A 160 -13.52 15.71 10.69
CA SER A 160 -14.60 14.82 10.28
C SER A 160 -15.83 15.58 9.83
N MET A 161 -16.45 15.09 8.78
CA MET A 161 -17.72 15.55 8.25
C MET A 161 -18.75 14.42 8.29
N GLU A 162 -19.91 14.68 8.83
CA GLU A 162 -21.01 13.71 8.82
C GLU A 162 -21.72 13.73 7.47
N ILE A 163 -21.88 12.54 6.88
CA ILE A 163 -22.69 12.37 5.68
C ILE A 163 -24.10 12.02 6.16
N PRO A 164 -25.14 12.85 5.87
CA PRO A 164 -26.50 12.69 6.42
C PRO A 164 -27.27 11.58 5.71
N ILE A 165 -26.70 10.38 5.66
CA ILE A 165 -27.26 9.21 4.99
C ILE A 165 -27.29 8.05 5.97
N LYS A 166 -28.41 7.33 5.99
CA LYS A 166 -28.55 6.09 6.75
C LYS A 166 -28.29 4.93 5.81
N ASP A 167 -27.28 4.15 6.13
CA ASP A 167 -27.07 2.86 5.48
C ASP A 167 -28.01 1.82 6.10
N ILE A 168 -28.65 1.01 5.27
CA ILE A 168 -29.56 -0.04 5.72
C ILE A 168 -28.84 -1.36 5.52
N PHE A 169 -28.41 -1.96 6.63
CA PHE A 169 -27.91 -3.33 6.59
C PHE A 169 -29.11 -4.27 6.51
N GLY A 170 -29.23 -4.97 5.38
CA GLY A 170 -30.18 -6.08 5.24
C GLY A 170 -29.76 -7.28 6.10
N VAL A 171 -30.74 -7.97 6.69
CA VAL A 171 -30.56 -9.27 7.35
C VAL A 171 -30.86 -10.36 6.32
#